data_257ea27e5d2d57047aa0e3138203064c
#
_entry.id   257ea27e5d2d57047aa0e3138203064c
#
_cell.length_a   1.000
_cell.length_b   1.000
_cell.length_c   1.000
_cell.angle_alpha   90.00
_cell.angle_beta   90.00
_cell.angle_gamma   90.00
#
_symmetry.space_group_name_H-M   'P 1'
#
loop_
_entity.id
_entity.type
_entity.pdbx_description
1 polymer ?
#
loop_
_entity_poly.entity_id
_entity_poly.type
_entity_poly.pdbx_seq_one_letter_code
_entity_poly.pdbx_strand_id
1 'polypeptide(L)'
;MTALSRRSVLAAGLFLGLCGVAAAQAPAGERFITVASTTSTQDSGLFNHILPLFKAKTGIEVRVISQGTGQALDTARRGDADVVFVHARAQELKFVEEGFSTERRPVMYNDFVLIGPKSDPAGVAGTKDIVAALKKIQEKAAPFVSRGDKSGTHVAELNLWKVAGVDIAAQKGPWYREIGQGMGAALNTSGAMGAYVLSDRATWISFKNRGDLGISVEGDQRLFNQYGVMSVNPAKHPHVKFGDGKLFADWLTSPEGQKAIADYRIDGQQLFFPNAGQAGA
;
A
#
# COMPACT_ATOMS: atom_id res chain seq x y z
N MET A 1 -62.02 -8.44 89.29
CA MET A 1 -60.78 -7.76 89.66
C MET A 1 -59.83 -7.88 88.47
N THR A 2 -59.88 -6.93 87.68
CA THR A 2 -58.92 -6.13 86.93
C THR A 2 -57.65 -6.84 86.47
N ALA A 3 -57.49 -6.97 85.13
CA ALA A 3 -56.19 -7.14 84.44
C ALA A 3 -56.15 -6.33 83.15
N LEU A 4 -55.24 -5.41 83.10
CA LEU A 4 -54.98 -4.54 81.97
C LEU A 4 -54.20 -5.26 80.84
N SER A 5 -54.67 -5.10 79.63
CA SER A 5 -54.00 -5.54 78.41
C SER A 5 -53.03 -4.47 77.94
N ARG A 6 -51.77 -4.83 77.59
CA ARG A 6 -50.86 -4.01 76.89
C ARG A 6 -50.79 -4.45 75.44
N ARG A 7 -51.21 -3.57 74.55
CA ARG A 7 -51.07 -3.71 73.10
C ARG A 7 -49.67 -3.32 72.70
N SER A 8 -48.91 -4.26 72.12
CA SER A 8 -47.60 -4.00 71.41
C SER A 8 -47.89 -3.75 69.95
N VAL A 9 -47.52 -2.57 69.49
CA VAL A 9 -47.56 -2.18 68.06
C VAL A 9 -46.23 -2.60 67.40
N LEU A 10 -46.30 -3.58 66.51
CA LEU A 10 -45.15 -3.90 65.63
C LEU A 10 -45.16 -2.95 64.43
N ALA A 11 -44.16 -2.12 64.35
CA ALA A 11 -43.85 -1.33 63.14
C ALA A 11 -43.08 -2.20 62.13
N ALA A 12 -43.71 -2.56 61.03
CA ALA A 12 -43.10 -3.26 59.93
C ALA A 12 -42.43 -2.21 59.07
N GLY A 13 -41.06 -2.15 59.08
CA GLY A 13 -40.26 -1.33 58.18
C GLY A 13 -40.19 -2.01 56.83
N LEU A 14 -40.74 -1.34 55.81
CA LEU A 14 -40.65 -1.73 54.40
C LEU A 14 -39.30 -1.28 53.80
N PHE A 15 -38.33 -2.19 53.70
CA PHE A 15 -37.07 -1.95 52.94
C PHE A 15 -37.36 -2.13 51.46
N LEU A 16 -37.56 -1.01 50.72
CA LEU A 16 -37.49 -1.01 49.26
C LEU A 16 -36.02 -1.15 48.84
N GLY A 17 -35.61 -2.36 48.49
CA GLY A 17 -34.35 -2.61 47.82
C GLY A 17 -34.40 -2.06 46.39
N LEU A 18 -33.70 -0.95 46.08
CA LEU A 18 -33.40 -0.55 44.72
C LEU A 18 -32.45 -1.59 44.10
N CYS A 19 -33.00 -2.58 43.38
CA CYS A 19 -32.21 -3.35 42.43
C CYS A 19 -31.81 -2.43 41.25
N GLY A 20 -30.61 -1.85 41.33
CA GLY A 20 -29.97 -1.22 40.20
C GLY A 20 -29.75 -2.29 39.12
N VAL A 21 -30.56 -2.27 38.08
CA VAL A 21 -30.31 -3.05 36.86
C VAL A 21 -29.09 -2.41 36.21
N ALA A 22 -27.91 -2.99 36.44
CA ALA A 22 -26.72 -2.70 35.62
C ALA A 22 -27.06 -3.17 34.21
N ALA A 23 -27.39 -2.23 33.34
CA ALA A 23 -27.50 -2.50 31.92
C ALA A 23 -26.09 -2.98 31.45
N ALA A 24 -25.95 -4.28 31.25
CA ALA A 24 -24.79 -4.85 30.59
C ALA A 24 -24.75 -4.21 29.19
N GLN A 25 -23.82 -3.28 28.99
CA GLN A 25 -23.52 -2.79 27.66
C GLN A 25 -23.13 -4.01 26.83
N ALA A 26 -23.92 -4.29 25.79
CA ALA A 26 -23.54 -5.27 24.77
C ALA A 26 -22.10 -4.95 24.30
N PRO A 27 -21.23 -5.94 24.13
CA PRO A 27 -19.87 -5.69 23.63
C PRO A 27 -20.01 -4.89 22.34
N ALA A 28 -19.44 -3.70 22.32
CA ALA A 28 -19.40 -2.88 21.12
C ALA A 28 -18.76 -3.76 20.03
N GLY A 29 -19.54 -4.08 18.98
CA GLY A 29 -19.06 -4.90 17.88
C GLY A 29 -17.71 -4.39 17.40
N GLU A 30 -16.81 -5.28 17.03
CA GLU A 30 -15.44 -4.94 16.64
C GLU A 30 -15.46 -3.88 15.55
N ARG A 31 -14.95 -2.69 15.86
CA ARG A 31 -14.94 -1.54 14.95
C ARG A 31 -13.89 -1.75 13.88
N PHE A 32 -14.29 -1.82 12.64
CA PHE A 32 -13.36 -2.07 11.53
C PHE A 32 -13.68 -1.24 10.30
N ILE A 33 -12.65 -1.06 9.46
CA ILE A 33 -12.77 -0.53 8.09
C ILE A 33 -12.21 -1.53 7.09
N THR A 34 -12.67 -1.42 5.84
CA THR A 34 -12.14 -2.18 4.70
C THR A 34 -11.28 -1.25 3.84
N VAL A 35 -10.03 -1.65 3.60
CA VAL A 35 -9.07 -0.91 2.75
C VAL A 35 -8.77 -1.72 1.51
N ALA A 36 -9.13 -1.18 0.33
CA ALA A 36 -8.72 -1.74 -0.95
C ALA A 36 -7.27 -1.29 -1.25
N SER A 37 -6.38 -2.23 -1.46
CA SER A 37 -4.96 -1.95 -1.70
C SER A 37 -4.35 -2.94 -2.70
N THR A 38 -3.04 -2.89 -2.88
CA THR A 38 -2.34 -3.73 -3.87
C THR A 38 -1.68 -4.94 -3.24
N THR A 39 -1.57 -6.03 -4.01
CA THR A 39 -0.82 -7.23 -3.61
C THR A 39 0.63 -6.87 -3.31
N SER A 40 1.26 -5.98 -4.09
CA SER A 40 2.63 -5.54 -3.83
C SER A 40 2.78 -4.81 -2.49
N THR A 41 1.79 -4.01 -2.08
CA THR A 41 1.79 -3.37 -0.76
C THR A 41 1.62 -4.40 0.36
N GLN A 42 0.73 -5.37 0.19
CA GLN A 42 0.53 -6.47 1.15
C GLN A 42 1.80 -7.32 1.28
N ASP A 43 2.38 -7.72 0.15
CA ASP A 43 3.55 -8.60 0.09
C ASP A 43 4.83 -7.92 0.60
N SER A 44 4.89 -6.59 0.58
CA SER A 44 6.00 -5.84 1.17
C SER A 44 6.10 -5.99 2.69
N GLY A 45 5.04 -6.45 3.37
CA GLY A 45 4.99 -6.57 4.83
C GLY A 45 4.67 -5.26 5.58
N LEU A 46 4.54 -4.13 4.89
CA LEU A 46 4.27 -2.83 5.52
C LEU A 46 3.03 -2.86 6.40
N PHE A 47 1.94 -3.48 5.94
CA PHE A 47 0.70 -3.55 6.69
C PHE A 47 0.85 -4.28 8.03
N ASN A 48 1.66 -5.34 8.08
CA ASN A 48 1.94 -6.06 9.33
C ASN A 48 2.64 -5.17 10.37
N HIS A 49 3.35 -4.14 9.92
CA HIS A 49 4.02 -3.18 10.79
C HIS A 49 3.10 -2.03 11.22
N ILE A 50 2.39 -1.39 10.28
CA ILE A 50 1.66 -0.15 10.57
C ILE A 50 0.24 -0.38 11.13
N LEU A 51 -0.49 -1.44 10.69
CA LEU A 51 -1.88 -1.61 11.08
C LEU A 51 -2.08 -1.94 12.57
N PRO A 52 -1.21 -2.73 13.25
CA PRO A 52 -1.30 -2.90 14.69
C PRO A 52 -1.14 -1.59 15.47
N LEU A 53 -0.29 -0.67 15.00
CA LEU A 53 -0.09 0.65 15.62
C LEU A 53 -1.36 1.51 15.52
N PHE A 54 -1.99 1.51 14.34
CA PHE A 54 -3.26 2.20 14.16
C PHE A 54 -4.38 1.60 15.03
N LYS A 55 -4.49 0.27 15.06
CA LYS A 55 -5.49 -0.43 15.91
C LYS A 55 -5.28 -0.14 17.39
N ALA A 56 -4.05 -0.15 17.86
CA ALA A 56 -3.71 0.17 19.26
C ALA A 56 -4.13 1.59 19.64
N LYS A 57 -3.98 2.55 18.73
CA LYS A 57 -4.33 3.95 18.96
C LYS A 57 -5.83 4.23 18.90
N THR A 58 -6.56 3.59 18.00
CA THR A 58 -7.94 3.98 17.64
C THR A 58 -8.99 2.95 18.00
N GLY A 59 -8.60 1.70 18.28
CA GLY A 59 -9.50 0.55 18.43
C GLY A 59 -10.11 0.10 17.09
N ILE A 60 -9.73 0.68 15.94
CA ILE A 60 -10.25 0.33 14.63
C ILE A 60 -9.36 -0.73 13.99
N GLU A 61 -9.96 -1.87 13.63
CA GLU A 61 -9.30 -2.88 12.82
C GLU A 61 -9.31 -2.47 11.34
N VAL A 62 -8.21 -2.65 10.64
CA VAL A 62 -8.12 -2.45 9.20
C VAL A 62 -8.09 -3.81 8.51
N ARG A 63 -9.11 -4.09 7.70
CA ARG A 63 -9.22 -5.30 6.87
C ARG A 63 -8.81 -4.96 5.45
N VAL A 64 -7.70 -5.54 5.00
CA VAL A 64 -7.14 -5.23 3.68
C VAL A 64 -7.67 -6.21 2.64
N ILE A 65 -8.20 -5.67 1.53
CA ILE A 65 -8.46 -6.41 0.28
C ILE A 65 -7.31 -6.10 -0.66
N SER A 66 -6.39 -7.06 -0.82
CA SER A 66 -5.22 -6.89 -1.68
C SER A 66 -5.47 -7.42 -3.10
N GLN A 67 -5.32 -6.54 -4.11
CA GLN A 67 -5.69 -6.80 -5.50
C GLN A 67 -4.71 -6.10 -6.45
N GLY A 68 -4.92 -6.19 -7.76
CA GLY A 68 -4.30 -5.27 -8.71
C GLY A 68 -4.88 -3.86 -8.55
N THR A 69 -4.10 -2.80 -8.85
CA THR A 69 -4.53 -1.40 -8.64
C THR A 69 -5.90 -1.09 -9.26
N GLY A 70 -6.12 -1.50 -10.51
CA GLY A 70 -7.43 -1.28 -11.17
C GLY A 70 -8.58 -1.96 -10.43
N GLN A 71 -8.39 -3.20 -9.99
CA GLN A 71 -9.39 -3.95 -9.22
C GLN A 71 -9.65 -3.32 -7.85
N ALA A 72 -8.62 -2.81 -7.17
CA ALA A 72 -8.77 -2.12 -5.89
C ALA A 72 -9.61 -0.84 -6.04
N LEU A 73 -9.35 -0.06 -7.09
CA LEU A 73 -10.17 1.11 -7.42
C LEU A 73 -11.61 0.72 -7.81
N ASP A 74 -11.80 -0.37 -8.55
CA ASP A 74 -13.13 -0.86 -8.91
C ASP A 74 -13.91 -1.38 -7.70
N THR A 75 -13.24 -2.05 -6.75
CA THR A 75 -13.83 -2.44 -5.46
C THR A 75 -14.37 -1.21 -4.72
N ALA A 76 -13.57 -0.14 -4.65
CA ALA A 76 -14.00 1.11 -4.03
C ALA A 76 -15.10 1.86 -4.83
N ARG A 77 -15.08 1.79 -6.18
CA ARG A 77 -16.15 2.35 -7.02
C ARG A 77 -17.52 1.71 -6.75
N ARG A 78 -17.54 0.43 -6.37
CA ARG A 78 -18.78 -0.26 -5.97
C ARG A 78 -19.21 0.01 -4.54
N GLY A 79 -18.35 0.67 -3.73
CA GLY A 79 -18.59 0.89 -2.30
C GLY A 79 -18.22 -0.30 -1.41
N ASP A 80 -17.49 -1.29 -1.94
CA ASP A 80 -17.08 -2.49 -1.20
C ASP A 80 -15.84 -2.25 -0.31
N ALA A 81 -15.31 -1.02 -0.31
CA ALA A 81 -14.24 -0.57 0.57
C ALA A 81 -14.52 0.83 1.11
N ASP A 82 -13.99 1.13 2.30
CA ASP A 82 -14.11 2.44 2.97
C ASP A 82 -12.96 3.38 2.55
N VAL A 83 -11.80 2.80 2.20
CA VAL A 83 -10.58 3.53 1.83
C VAL A 83 -9.87 2.81 0.70
N VAL A 84 -9.21 3.57 -0.16
CA VAL A 84 -8.25 3.09 -1.17
C VAL A 84 -6.85 3.54 -0.76
N PHE A 85 -5.89 2.61 -0.77
CA PHE A 85 -4.47 2.90 -0.54
C PHE A 85 -3.63 2.19 -1.59
N VAL A 86 -3.26 2.91 -2.64
CA VAL A 86 -2.62 2.38 -3.85
C VAL A 86 -1.51 3.32 -4.35
N HIS A 87 -0.90 3.00 -5.50
CA HIS A 87 0.28 3.70 -6.04
C HIS A 87 0.23 3.84 -7.58
N ALA A 88 -0.89 4.34 -8.10
CA ALA A 88 -1.04 4.64 -9.53
C ALA A 88 -1.68 6.03 -9.70
N ARG A 89 -0.89 7.07 -9.49
CA ARG A 89 -1.31 8.47 -9.37
C ARG A 89 -2.33 8.90 -10.44
N ALA A 90 -2.12 8.54 -11.69
CA ALA A 90 -3.06 8.92 -12.77
C ALA A 90 -4.45 8.30 -12.58
N GLN A 91 -4.52 7.02 -12.17
CA GLN A 91 -5.78 6.33 -11.89
C GLN A 91 -6.44 6.84 -10.60
N GLU A 92 -5.65 7.21 -9.60
CA GLU A 92 -6.10 7.80 -8.33
C GLU A 92 -6.73 9.18 -8.57
N LEU A 93 -6.09 10.04 -9.38
CA LEU A 93 -6.63 11.34 -9.74
C LEU A 93 -7.93 11.21 -10.53
N LYS A 94 -8.01 10.24 -11.45
CA LYS A 94 -9.26 9.95 -12.18
C LYS A 94 -10.37 9.49 -11.22
N PHE A 95 -10.07 8.67 -10.23
CA PHE A 95 -11.03 8.23 -9.20
C PHE A 95 -11.60 9.42 -8.41
N VAL A 96 -10.77 10.42 -8.10
CA VAL A 96 -11.21 11.69 -7.47
C VAL A 96 -12.03 12.52 -8.43
N GLU A 97 -11.60 12.70 -9.68
CA GLU A 97 -12.32 13.44 -10.73
C GLU A 97 -13.72 12.86 -10.98
N GLU A 98 -13.85 11.54 -10.96
CA GLU A 98 -15.13 10.83 -11.06
C GLU A 98 -16.00 10.97 -9.79
N GLY A 99 -15.51 11.63 -8.74
CA GLY A 99 -16.21 11.93 -7.50
C GLY A 99 -16.33 10.75 -6.52
N PHE A 100 -15.58 9.67 -6.72
CA PHE A 100 -15.56 8.53 -5.78
C PHE A 100 -14.75 8.79 -4.51
N SER A 101 -13.91 9.83 -4.50
CA SER A 101 -13.32 10.45 -3.34
C SER A 101 -13.31 11.96 -3.50
N THR A 102 -13.23 12.71 -2.42
CA THR A 102 -13.13 14.18 -2.45
C THR A 102 -11.69 14.65 -2.63
N GLU A 103 -10.72 13.83 -2.26
CA GLU A 103 -9.30 14.18 -2.33
C GLU A 103 -8.42 12.92 -2.48
N ARG A 104 -7.24 13.13 -3.06
CA ARG A 104 -6.10 12.23 -2.99
C ARG A 104 -5.05 12.83 -2.07
N ARG A 105 -4.62 12.08 -1.06
CA ARG A 105 -3.56 12.53 -0.15
C ARG A 105 -2.29 11.72 -0.38
N PRO A 106 -1.13 12.36 -0.66
CA PRO A 106 0.15 11.66 -0.74
C PRO A 106 0.52 11.13 0.65
N VAL A 107 1.11 9.94 0.69
CA VAL A 107 1.49 9.28 1.94
C VAL A 107 2.98 9.01 2.00
N MET A 108 3.51 8.35 0.99
CA MET A 108 4.89 7.87 0.94
C MET A 108 5.24 7.51 -0.50
N TYR A 109 6.51 7.25 -0.75
CA TYR A 109 6.94 6.55 -1.95
C TYR A 109 7.85 5.38 -1.59
N ASN A 110 7.88 4.37 -2.44
CA ASN A 110 9.00 3.46 -2.60
C ASN A 110 9.62 3.72 -3.98
N ASP A 111 10.68 3.01 -4.32
CA ASP A 111 11.28 3.17 -5.63
C ASP A 111 11.40 1.84 -6.39
N PHE A 112 11.49 2.00 -7.69
CA PHE A 112 11.99 0.96 -8.55
C PHE A 112 13.51 1.11 -8.68
N VAL A 113 14.16 0.00 -8.99
CA VAL A 113 15.59 -0.06 -9.31
C VAL A 113 15.77 -0.84 -10.61
N LEU A 114 16.70 -0.42 -11.43
CA LEU A 114 17.14 -1.22 -12.56
C LEU A 114 18.20 -2.21 -12.06
N ILE A 115 17.87 -3.48 -12.11
CA ILE A 115 18.78 -4.58 -11.79
C ILE A 115 19.45 -5.04 -13.08
N GLY A 116 20.72 -5.39 -13.03
CA GLY A 116 21.44 -5.92 -14.16
C GLY A 116 22.63 -6.78 -13.75
N PRO A 117 23.26 -7.46 -14.70
CA PRO A 117 24.46 -8.27 -14.44
C PRO A 117 25.64 -7.38 -14.08
N LYS A 118 26.52 -7.84 -13.19
CA LYS A 118 27.75 -7.12 -12.81
C LYS A 118 28.69 -6.87 -13.97
N SER A 119 28.60 -7.67 -15.06
CA SER A 119 29.35 -7.48 -16.30
C SER A 119 28.95 -6.22 -17.05
N ASP A 120 27.78 -5.67 -16.78
CA ASP A 120 27.23 -4.43 -17.31
C ASP A 120 27.40 -4.25 -18.84
N PRO A 121 26.85 -5.13 -19.66
CA PRO A 121 27.07 -5.11 -21.12
C PRO A 121 26.59 -3.80 -21.79
N ALA A 122 25.64 -3.11 -21.18
CA ALA A 122 25.16 -1.82 -21.68
C ALA A 122 25.99 -0.62 -21.18
N GLY A 123 26.81 -0.78 -20.14
CA GLY A 123 27.60 0.30 -19.55
C GLY A 123 26.72 1.35 -18.85
N VAL A 124 25.78 0.88 -18.02
CA VAL A 124 24.79 1.73 -17.34
C VAL A 124 24.93 1.73 -15.82
N ALA A 125 25.75 0.85 -15.27
CA ALA A 125 25.93 0.74 -13.83
C ALA A 125 26.43 2.05 -13.20
N GLY A 126 25.77 2.45 -12.09
CA GLY A 126 26.11 3.67 -11.36
C GLY A 126 25.55 4.97 -11.94
N THR A 127 24.88 4.94 -13.10
CA THR A 127 24.17 6.14 -13.59
C THR A 127 22.93 6.41 -12.74
N LYS A 128 22.56 7.71 -12.64
CA LYS A 128 21.32 8.17 -11.98
C LYS A 128 20.25 8.60 -12.99
N ASP A 129 20.43 8.29 -14.26
CA ASP A 129 19.48 8.59 -15.32
C ASP A 129 18.94 7.29 -15.92
N ILE A 130 17.75 6.90 -15.49
CA ILE A 130 17.09 5.68 -15.97
C ILE A 130 16.76 5.75 -17.46
N VAL A 131 16.42 6.93 -17.99
CA VAL A 131 16.07 7.09 -19.41
C VAL A 131 17.31 6.92 -20.28
N ALA A 132 18.43 7.53 -19.89
CA ALA A 132 19.69 7.33 -20.59
C ALA A 132 20.17 5.86 -20.52
N ALA A 133 19.96 5.20 -19.39
CA ALA A 133 20.27 3.77 -19.22
C ALA A 133 19.45 2.89 -20.16
N LEU A 134 18.12 3.10 -20.20
CA LEU A 134 17.23 2.34 -21.08
C LEU A 134 17.56 2.53 -22.55
N LYS A 135 17.88 3.75 -22.99
CA LYS A 135 18.35 4.00 -24.36
C LYS A 135 19.61 3.20 -24.70
N LYS A 136 20.61 3.20 -23.82
CA LYS A 136 21.84 2.43 -24.03
C LYS A 136 21.58 0.92 -24.09
N ILE A 137 20.66 0.40 -23.25
CA ILE A 137 20.26 -1.01 -23.27
C ILE A 137 19.65 -1.36 -24.64
N GLN A 138 18.76 -0.53 -25.16
CA GLN A 138 18.13 -0.72 -26.46
C GLN A 138 19.14 -0.58 -27.61
N GLU A 139 19.97 0.48 -27.62
CA GLU A 139 20.99 0.73 -28.65
C GLU A 139 22.02 -0.41 -28.78
N LYS A 140 22.39 -1.00 -27.64
CA LYS A 140 23.31 -2.14 -27.60
C LYS A 140 22.64 -3.49 -27.75
N ALA A 141 21.30 -3.52 -27.89
CA ALA A 141 20.50 -4.73 -27.87
C ALA A 141 20.86 -5.64 -26.68
N ALA A 142 21.20 -5.05 -25.53
CA ALA A 142 21.56 -5.78 -24.33
C ALA A 142 20.31 -6.47 -23.75
N PRO A 143 20.40 -7.73 -23.29
CA PRO A 143 19.23 -8.47 -22.84
C PRO A 143 18.45 -7.74 -21.74
N PHE A 144 17.13 -7.65 -21.90
CA PHE A 144 16.21 -7.08 -20.92
C PHE A 144 15.02 -8.03 -20.69
N VAL A 145 14.69 -8.28 -19.43
CA VAL A 145 13.54 -9.09 -19.01
C VAL A 145 12.44 -8.17 -18.53
N SER A 146 11.28 -8.27 -19.14
CA SER A 146 10.05 -7.63 -18.70
C SER A 146 9.14 -8.63 -18.00
N ARG A 147 8.43 -8.19 -16.99
CA ARG A 147 7.39 -9.01 -16.36
C ARG A 147 6.29 -9.39 -17.37
N GLY A 148 5.88 -8.49 -18.25
CA GLY A 148 4.87 -8.75 -19.28
C GLY A 148 3.47 -9.13 -18.76
N ASP A 149 3.19 -8.92 -17.45
CA ASP A 149 2.02 -9.42 -16.71
C ASP A 149 0.97 -8.34 -16.39
N LYS A 150 1.12 -7.14 -16.97
CA LYS A 150 0.25 -5.96 -16.73
C LYS A 150 0.20 -5.49 -15.26
N SER A 151 1.17 -5.90 -14.44
CA SER A 151 1.35 -5.39 -13.07
C SER A 151 1.76 -3.92 -13.04
N GLY A 152 1.72 -3.31 -11.84
CA GLY A 152 2.23 -1.95 -11.64
C GLY A 152 3.68 -1.76 -12.07
N THR A 153 4.55 -2.75 -11.82
CA THR A 153 5.94 -2.74 -12.28
C THR A 153 6.04 -2.77 -13.81
N HIS A 154 5.24 -3.62 -14.47
CA HIS A 154 5.22 -3.68 -15.93
C HIS A 154 4.70 -2.37 -16.54
N VAL A 155 3.66 -1.77 -15.97
CA VAL A 155 3.16 -0.46 -16.42
C VAL A 155 4.20 0.64 -16.23
N ALA A 156 4.90 0.66 -15.08
CA ALA A 156 5.98 1.61 -14.82
C ALA A 156 7.13 1.44 -15.84
N GLU A 157 7.53 0.20 -16.10
CA GLU A 157 8.55 -0.13 -17.10
C GLU A 157 8.19 0.41 -18.50
N LEU A 158 6.98 0.11 -19.00
CA LEU A 158 6.52 0.59 -20.31
C LEU A 158 6.48 2.12 -20.38
N ASN A 159 6.10 2.80 -19.30
CA ASN A 159 6.14 4.25 -19.23
C ASN A 159 7.57 4.80 -19.30
N LEU A 160 8.53 4.14 -18.65
CA LEU A 160 9.94 4.52 -18.71
C LEU A 160 10.52 4.34 -20.13
N TRP A 161 10.19 3.24 -20.81
CA TRP A 161 10.54 3.02 -22.23
C TRP A 161 9.97 4.11 -23.12
N LYS A 162 8.69 4.46 -22.93
CA LYS A 162 8.04 5.55 -23.67
C LYS A 162 8.74 6.90 -23.44
N VAL A 163 9.11 7.22 -22.19
CA VAL A 163 9.89 8.44 -21.87
C VAL A 163 11.29 8.40 -22.52
N ALA A 164 11.87 7.20 -22.63
CA ALA A 164 13.12 6.99 -23.33
C ALA A 164 12.99 7.12 -24.87
N GLY A 165 11.77 7.30 -25.39
CA GLY A 165 11.52 7.37 -26.84
C GLY A 165 11.56 6.00 -27.53
N VAL A 166 11.43 4.91 -26.77
CA VAL A 166 11.43 3.53 -27.26
C VAL A 166 10.01 2.99 -27.24
N ASP A 167 9.45 2.75 -28.40
CA ASP A 167 8.16 2.05 -28.55
C ASP A 167 8.39 0.54 -28.51
N ILE A 168 8.19 -0.07 -27.35
CA ILE A 168 8.39 -1.50 -27.17
C ILE A 168 7.51 -2.33 -28.13
N ALA A 169 6.29 -1.89 -28.42
CA ALA A 169 5.39 -2.63 -29.30
C ALA A 169 5.97 -2.74 -30.74
N ALA A 170 6.64 -1.69 -31.21
CA ALA A 170 7.23 -1.62 -32.54
C ALA A 170 8.72 -2.03 -32.59
N GLN A 171 9.47 -1.83 -31.49
CA GLN A 171 10.93 -1.89 -31.49
C GLN A 171 11.50 -3.06 -30.67
N LYS A 172 10.65 -3.86 -29.98
CA LYS A 172 11.12 -5.04 -29.27
C LYS A 172 11.70 -6.07 -30.27
N GLY A 173 12.85 -6.59 -29.90
CA GLY A 173 13.54 -7.63 -30.65
C GLY A 173 13.97 -8.78 -29.72
N PRO A 174 14.92 -9.61 -30.11
CA PRO A 174 15.41 -10.71 -29.26
C PRO A 174 15.99 -10.25 -27.92
N TRP A 175 16.37 -8.97 -27.82
CA TRP A 175 16.90 -8.35 -26.59
C TRP A 175 15.83 -8.14 -25.51
N TYR A 176 14.56 -8.03 -25.87
CA TYR A 176 13.45 -7.75 -24.93
C TYR A 176 12.57 -8.98 -24.75
N ARG A 177 12.57 -9.55 -23.55
CA ARG A 177 11.85 -10.79 -23.22
C ARG A 177 10.73 -10.54 -22.21
N GLU A 178 9.50 -10.64 -22.66
CA GLU A 178 8.31 -10.69 -21.79
C GLU A 178 8.11 -12.12 -21.29
N ILE A 179 7.96 -12.32 -19.96
CA ILE A 179 7.84 -13.65 -19.36
C ILE A 179 6.42 -13.98 -18.86
N GLY A 180 5.55 -12.97 -18.73
CA GLY A 180 4.17 -13.17 -18.25
C GLY A 180 4.07 -13.62 -16.79
N GLN A 181 5.07 -13.32 -15.94
CA GLN A 181 5.16 -13.83 -14.56
C GLN A 181 5.55 -12.75 -13.56
N GLY A 182 5.47 -13.11 -12.26
CA GLY A 182 5.79 -12.22 -11.15
C GLY A 182 7.28 -11.85 -11.03
N MET A 183 7.58 -10.92 -10.12
CA MET A 183 8.91 -10.31 -10.00
C MET A 183 10.03 -11.31 -9.66
N GLY A 184 9.76 -12.28 -8.79
CA GLY A 184 10.74 -13.31 -8.44
C GLY A 184 11.16 -14.17 -9.65
N ALA A 185 10.22 -14.53 -10.51
CA ALA A 185 10.50 -15.25 -11.76
C ALA A 185 11.28 -14.35 -12.74
N ALA A 186 10.93 -13.06 -12.83
CA ALA A 186 11.65 -12.10 -13.66
C ALA A 186 13.12 -11.93 -13.22
N LEU A 187 13.38 -11.84 -11.92
CA LEU A 187 14.75 -11.78 -11.38
C LEU A 187 15.53 -13.07 -11.64
N ASN A 188 14.92 -14.26 -11.44
CA ASN A 188 15.57 -15.52 -11.77
C ASN A 188 15.91 -15.64 -13.25
N THR A 189 14.98 -15.27 -14.13
CA THR A 189 15.20 -15.27 -15.59
C THR A 189 16.30 -14.28 -15.98
N SER A 190 16.29 -13.10 -15.37
CA SER A 190 17.32 -12.08 -15.59
C SER A 190 18.71 -12.58 -15.18
N GLY A 191 18.83 -13.24 -14.03
CA GLY A 191 20.08 -13.87 -13.60
C GLY A 191 20.58 -14.94 -14.57
N ALA A 192 19.68 -15.80 -15.04
CA ALA A 192 20.04 -16.87 -15.99
C ALA A 192 20.45 -16.33 -17.37
N MET A 193 19.89 -15.19 -17.81
CA MET A 193 20.17 -14.60 -19.13
C MET A 193 21.27 -13.52 -19.10
N GLY A 194 21.79 -13.13 -17.94
CA GLY A 194 22.64 -11.96 -17.82
C GLY A 194 21.95 -10.67 -18.30
N ALA A 195 20.66 -10.53 -17.96
CA ALA A 195 19.79 -9.50 -18.47
C ALA A 195 19.52 -8.39 -17.44
N TYR A 196 19.11 -7.22 -17.94
CA TYR A 196 18.54 -6.15 -17.10
C TYR A 196 17.06 -6.43 -16.81
N VAL A 197 16.56 -5.91 -15.69
CA VAL A 197 15.15 -6.00 -15.30
C VAL A 197 14.78 -4.85 -14.37
N LEU A 198 13.60 -4.28 -14.51
CA LEU A 198 13.05 -3.33 -13.55
C LEU A 198 12.44 -4.10 -12.38
N SER A 199 12.82 -3.75 -11.15
CA SER A 199 12.25 -4.35 -9.93
C SER A 199 11.86 -3.26 -8.94
N ASP A 200 10.83 -3.50 -8.13
CA ASP A 200 10.67 -2.75 -6.90
C ASP A 200 11.81 -3.11 -5.92
N ARG A 201 12.26 -2.11 -5.16
CA ARG A 201 13.39 -2.28 -4.22
C ARG A 201 13.10 -3.33 -3.14
N ALA A 202 11.85 -3.41 -2.65
CA ALA A 202 11.48 -4.34 -1.59
C ALA A 202 11.66 -5.79 -2.05
N THR A 203 11.17 -6.13 -3.23
CA THR A 203 11.37 -7.46 -3.83
C THR A 203 12.86 -7.73 -4.03
N TRP A 204 13.63 -6.76 -4.56
CA TRP A 204 15.07 -6.93 -4.72
C TRP A 204 15.80 -7.20 -3.40
N ILE A 205 15.46 -6.48 -2.33
CA ILE A 205 16.08 -6.70 -1.00
C ILE A 205 15.75 -8.09 -0.47
N SER A 206 14.50 -8.52 -0.60
CA SER A 206 14.04 -9.83 -0.14
C SER A 206 14.53 -10.99 -1.02
N PHE A 207 14.93 -10.71 -2.26
CA PHE A 207 15.37 -11.72 -3.22
C PHE A 207 16.75 -12.26 -2.86
N LYS A 208 16.83 -13.56 -2.55
CA LYS A 208 18.08 -14.19 -2.08
C LYS A 208 18.93 -14.77 -3.21
N ASN A 209 18.33 -15.19 -4.33
CA ASN A 209 19.02 -15.82 -5.46
C ASN A 209 19.64 -14.78 -6.42
N ARG A 210 20.41 -13.85 -5.90
CA ARG A 210 20.93 -12.70 -6.68
C ARG A 210 22.02 -13.08 -7.69
N GLY A 211 22.84 -14.10 -7.41
CA GLY A 211 23.95 -14.48 -8.28
C GLY A 211 24.83 -13.28 -8.65
N ASP A 212 25.01 -13.07 -9.95
CA ASP A 212 25.77 -11.96 -10.52
C ASP A 212 24.93 -10.68 -10.74
N LEU A 213 23.68 -10.65 -10.29
CA LEU A 213 22.84 -9.46 -10.38
C LEU A 213 23.22 -8.42 -9.32
N GLY A 214 23.07 -7.16 -9.68
CA GLY A 214 23.24 -6.00 -8.80
C GLY A 214 22.36 -4.84 -9.24
N ILE A 215 22.26 -3.80 -8.40
CA ILE A 215 21.58 -2.56 -8.78
C ILE A 215 22.47 -1.83 -9.79
N SER A 216 21.96 -1.61 -10.99
CA SER A 216 22.62 -0.84 -12.06
C SER A 216 22.24 0.63 -12.01
N VAL A 217 20.94 0.94 -11.77
CA VAL A 217 20.44 2.33 -11.71
C VAL A 217 19.47 2.48 -10.55
N GLU A 218 19.65 3.53 -9.76
CA GLU A 218 18.78 3.94 -8.66
C GLU A 218 18.81 5.45 -8.44
N GLY A 219 17.86 5.98 -7.67
CA GLY A 219 17.83 7.38 -7.23
C GLY A 219 17.34 8.39 -8.27
N ASP A 220 16.87 7.94 -9.43
CA ASP A 220 16.16 8.78 -10.39
C ASP A 220 14.72 9.02 -9.91
N GLN A 221 14.27 10.28 -9.92
CA GLN A 221 12.89 10.60 -9.49
C GLN A 221 11.81 9.90 -10.32
N ARG A 222 12.11 9.55 -11.58
CA ARG A 222 11.21 8.81 -12.48
C ARG A 222 11.01 7.34 -12.03
N LEU A 223 11.85 6.86 -11.13
CA LEU A 223 11.73 5.54 -10.49
C LEU A 223 10.88 5.57 -9.22
N PHE A 224 10.46 6.75 -8.76
CA PHE A 224 9.66 6.86 -7.55
C PHE A 224 8.23 6.39 -7.80
N ASN A 225 7.77 5.54 -6.90
CA ASN A 225 6.45 4.95 -6.93
C ASN A 225 5.63 5.54 -5.77
N GLN A 226 4.86 6.58 -6.10
CA GLN A 226 4.14 7.40 -5.13
C GLN A 226 2.83 6.76 -4.71
N TYR A 227 2.64 6.59 -3.42
CA TYR A 227 1.42 6.07 -2.79
C TYR A 227 0.46 7.19 -2.43
N GLY A 228 -0.81 6.97 -2.69
CA GLY A 228 -1.90 7.84 -2.28
C GLY A 228 -2.95 7.11 -1.46
N VAL A 229 -3.57 7.83 -0.52
CA VAL A 229 -4.73 7.37 0.22
C VAL A 229 -5.94 8.23 -0.11
N MET A 230 -7.10 7.59 -0.25
CA MET A 230 -8.37 8.21 -0.62
C MET A 230 -9.50 7.57 0.20
N SER A 231 -10.26 8.37 0.94
CA SER A 231 -11.48 7.90 1.60
C SER A 231 -12.63 7.87 0.58
N VAL A 232 -13.40 6.80 0.56
CA VAL A 232 -14.52 6.65 -0.37
C VAL A 232 -15.63 7.64 -0.02
N ASN A 233 -16.17 8.30 -1.04
CA ASN A 233 -17.14 9.37 -0.87
C ASN A 233 -18.52 8.85 -0.41
N PRO A 234 -18.99 9.25 0.78
CA PRO A 234 -20.28 8.81 1.31
C PRO A 234 -21.48 9.35 0.51
N ALA A 235 -21.29 10.41 -0.26
CA ALA A 235 -22.37 10.90 -1.15
C ALA A 235 -22.68 9.92 -2.29
N LYS A 236 -21.72 9.08 -2.70
CA LYS A 236 -21.94 7.99 -3.66
C LYS A 236 -22.30 6.66 -2.97
N HIS A 237 -21.76 6.42 -1.80
CA HIS A 237 -21.93 5.17 -1.04
C HIS A 237 -22.26 5.46 0.43
N PRO A 238 -23.53 5.71 0.79
CA PRO A 238 -23.90 6.12 2.16
C PRO A 238 -23.55 5.10 3.26
N HIS A 239 -23.30 3.84 2.90
CA HIS A 239 -22.97 2.75 3.83
C HIS A 239 -21.48 2.67 4.20
N VAL A 240 -20.59 3.38 3.48
CA VAL A 240 -19.16 3.36 3.79
C VAL A 240 -18.88 4.04 5.12
N LYS A 241 -17.91 3.51 5.83
CA LYS A 241 -17.51 4.01 7.15
C LYS A 241 -16.56 5.21 7.00
N PHE A 242 -17.06 6.26 6.36
CA PHE A 242 -16.27 7.43 5.96
C PHE A 242 -15.50 8.05 7.13
N GLY A 243 -16.14 8.20 8.32
CA GLY A 243 -15.49 8.80 9.48
C GLY A 243 -14.26 7.99 9.93
N ASP A 244 -14.37 6.67 9.98
CA ASP A 244 -13.29 5.78 10.38
C ASP A 244 -12.22 5.66 9.28
N GLY A 245 -12.65 5.64 8.01
CA GLY A 245 -11.75 5.69 6.85
C GLY A 245 -10.93 6.97 6.82
N LYS A 246 -11.57 8.12 7.13
CA LYS A 246 -10.87 9.40 7.25
C LYS A 246 -9.87 9.40 8.40
N LEU A 247 -10.19 8.81 9.55
CA LEU A 247 -9.24 8.68 10.67
C LEU A 247 -8.01 7.87 10.25
N PHE A 248 -8.16 6.83 9.44
CA PHE A 248 -7.03 6.07 8.91
C PHE A 248 -6.18 6.91 7.95
N ALA A 249 -6.80 7.63 7.01
CA ALA A 249 -6.10 8.52 6.09
C ALA A 249 -5.38 9.67 6.83
N ASP A 250 -6.02 10.25 7.85
CA ASP A 250 -5.43 11.28 8.71
C ASP A 250 -4.22 10.74 9.47
N TRP A 251 -4.33 9.53 10.04
CA TRP A 251 -3.22 8.90 10.76
C TRP A 251 -2.04 8.59 9.84
N LEU A 252 -2.29 8.01 8.65
CA LEU A 252 -1.21 7.73 7.68
C LEU A 252 -0.40 8.97 7.30
N THR A 253 -1.07 10.14 7.27
CA THR A 253 -0.44 11.41 6.89
C THR A 253 -0.02 12.27 8.10
N SER A 254 -0.27 11.80 9.33
CA SER A 254 0.16 12.46 10.56
C SER A 254 1.65 12.22 10.84
N PRO A 255 2.30 13.05 11.70
CA PRO A 255 3.69 12.80 12.09
C PRO A 255 3.93 11.41 12.67
N GLU A 256 2.96 10.85 13.39
CA GLU A 256 3.06 9.51 13.99
C GLU A 256 3.00 8.41 12.92
N GLY A 257 2.02 8.47 12.01
CA GLY A 257 1.91 7.50 10.90
C GLY A 257 3.09 7.58 9.95
N GLN A 258 3.56 8.79 9.64
CA GLN A 258 4.75 9.01 8.82
C GLN A 258 6.01 8.44 9.49
N LYS A 259 6.15 8.58 10.81
CA LYS A 259 7.24 7.95 11.55
C LYS A 259 7.12 6.43 11.52
N ALA A 260 5.93 5.87 11.73
CA ALA A 260 5.71 4.43 11.66
C ALA A 260 6.11 3.86 10.29
N ILE A 261 5.79 4.55 9.20
CA ILE A 261 6.22 4.18 7.84
C ILE A 261 7.75 4.27 7.70
N ALA A 262 8.37 5.33 8.19
CA ALA A 262 9.83 5.51 8.12
C ALA A 262 10.61 4.46 8.92
N ASP A 263 10.05 3.98 10.02
CA ASP A 263 10.66 3.00 10.89
C ASP A 263 10.59 1.56 10.32
N TYR A 264 9.73 1.34 9.31
CA TYR A 264 9.64 0.04 8.66
C TYR A 264 10.90 -0.26 7.84
N ARG A 265 11.57 -1.37 8.18
CA ARG A 265 12.83 -1.79 7.54
C ARG A 265 12.81 -3.28 7.25
N ILE A 266 13.45 -3.66 6.15
CA ILE A 266 13.80 -5.07 5.86
C ILE A 266 15.33 -5.14 5.80
N ASP A 267 15.92 -6.09 6.49
CA ASP A 267 17.38 -6.25 6.59
C ASP A 267 18.11 -4.92 6.92
N GLY A 268 17.52 -4.09 7.81
CA GLY A 268 18.03 -2.79 8.23
C GLY A 268 17.85 -1.65 7.22
N GLN A 269 17.31 -1.93 6.02
CA GLN A 269 17.11 -0.93 4.97
C GLN A 269 15.69 -0.35 4.99
N GLN A 270 15.58 0.96 4.86
CA GLN A 270 14.30 1.64 4.71
C GLN A 270 13.74 1.41 3.29
N LEU A 271 12.45 1.04 3.22
CA LEU A 271 11.79 0.72 1.96
C LEU A 271 10.77 1.76 1.53
N PHE A 272 10.15 2.43 2.48
CA PHE A 272 9.14 3.44 2.24
C PHE A 272 9.60 4.77 2.83
N PHE A 273 9.48 5.81 2.03
CA PHE A 273 9.93 7.16 2.35
C PHE A 273 8.70 8.05 2.51
N PRO A 274 8.35 8.43 3.75
CA PRO A 274 7.22 9.31 4.03
C PRO A 274 7.38 10.65 3.32
N ASN A 275 6.29 11.15 2.71
CA ASN A 275 6.28 12.45 2.06
C ASN A 275 4.90 13.12 2.05
N ALA A 276 4.08 12.84 3.08
CA ALA A 276 2.80 13.53 3.23
C ALA A 276 3.00 15.05 3.29
N GLY A 277 2.17 15.78 2.55
CA GLY A 277 2.24 17.24 2.50
C GLY A 277 3.31 17.83 1.58
N GLN A 278 4.13 16.99 0.90
CA GLN A 278 5.08 17.50 -0.10
C GLN A 278 4.35 17.84 -1.40
N ALA A 279 4.64 19.01 -1.97
CA ALA A 279 4.08 19.41 -3.26
C ALA A 279 4.55 18.46 -4.37
N GLY A 280 3.61 18.00 -5.21
CA GLY A 280 3.91 17.11 -6.35
C GLY A 280 3.97 15.61 -6.01
N ALA A 281 3.82 15.24 -4.75
CA ALA A 281 3.78 13.85 -4.32
C ALA A 281 2.45 13.13 -4.68
#